data_9d39ed18e16574ca68d86686c21a7b19
#
_entry.id   9d39ed18e16574ca68d86686c21a7b19
#
_cell.length_a   1.000
_cell.length_b   1.000
_cell.length_c   1.000
_cell.angle_alpha   90.00
_cell.angle_beta   90.00
_cell.angle_gamma   90.00
#
_symmetry.space_group_name_H-M   'P 1'
#
loop_
_entity.id
_entity.type
_entity.pdbx_description
1 polymer ?
#
loop_
_entity_poly.entity_id
_entity_poly.type
_entity_poly.pdbx_seq_one_letter_code
_entity_poly.pdbx_strand_id
1 'polypeptide(L)'
;MAIIYEQGSADLKINMKDYHVEAPAVLLVLNDQIYQPMGHSEDLRSKVIVMSRSFSDSMFVNSGEILPLKSSILKNPVMKIDNEENVFGHFFQLLQNIAASPRQEFKIESARHLTLSMFYGYSHLKHDVNEIKSANSRQEEIFNQFTELLERHHKKEREIAFYADKMFITPKHLSQVIKDYSNKTALAFIEEYVIAEAKSMLLSTTLSIQQISDELTFPSQSVFGKYFKRVTGKSPTEYRRS
;
A
#
# COMPACT_ATOMS: atom_id res chain seq x y z
N MET A 1 -3.26 -9.67 -0.29
CA MET A 1 -3.86 -10.85 -0.95
C MET A 1 -4.76 -10.37 -2.07
N ALA A 2 -4.79 -11.06 -3.20
CA ALA A 2 -5.75 -10.84 -4.28
C ALA A 2 -6.48 -12.14 -4.58
N ILE A 3 -7.80 -12.08 -4.78
CA ILE A 3 -8.63 -13.23 -5.16
C ILE A 3 -9.35 -12.89 -6.46
N ILE A 4 -9.15 -13.70 -7.49
CA ILE A 4 -9.81 -13.61 -8.78
C ILE A 4 -10.92 -14.64 -8.78
N TYR A 5 -12.16 -14.21 -8.80
CA TYR A 5 -13.35 -15.06 -8.89
C TYR A 5 -13.70 -15.25 -10.38
N GLU A 6 -13.60 -16.49 -10.85
CA GLU A 6 -13.85 -16.85 -12.26
C GLU A 6 -15.28 -17.38 -12.48
N GLN A 7 -15.86 -18.04 -11.46
CA GLN A 7 -17.20 -18.61 -11.49
C GLN A 7 -17.78 -18.68 -10.09
N GLY A 8 -19.11 -18.60 -9.96
CA GLY A 8 -19.83 -18.72 -8.72
C GLY A 8 -19.82 -17.44 -7.88
N SER A 9 -20.13 -17.58 -6.61
CA SER A 9 -20.20 -16.48 -5.66
C SER A 9 -19.60 -16.84 -4.31
N ALA A 10 -19.21 -15.83 -3.54
CA ALA A 10 -18.69 -15.99 -2.18
C ALA A 10 -19.18 -14.88 -1.26
N ASP A 11 -19.49 -15.26 -0.02
CA ASP A 11 -19.78 -14.36 1.09
C ASP A 11 -18.57 -14.29 2.01
N LEU A 12 -18.19 -13.10 2.40
CA LEU A 12 -16.99 -12.88 3.22
C LEU A 12 -17.10 -11.62 4.07
N LYS A 13 -16.22 -11.50 5.05
CA LYS A 13 -16.03 -10.27 5.83
C LYS A 13 -14.61 -9.73 5.66
N ILE A 14 -14.52 -8.40 5.56
CA ILE A 14 -13.25 -7.68 5.68
C ILE A 14 -13.42 -6.64 6.78
N ASN A 15 -12.61 -6.72 7.85
CA ASN A 15 -12.72 -5.84 9.02
C ASN A 15 -14.16 -5.75 9.55
N MET A 16 -14.83 -6.89 9.70
CA MET A 16 -16.23 -7.04 10.15
C MET A 16 -17.32 -6.47 9.22
N LYS A 17 -16.98 -5.92 8.06
CA LYS A 17 -17.92 -5.50 7.03
C LYS A 17 -18.21 -6.68 6.09
N ASP A 18 -19.51 -6.94 5.86
CA ASP A 18 -19.96 -8.01 4.98
C ASP A 18 -19.80 -7.62 3.51
N TYR A 19 -19.41 -8.60 2.69
CA TYR A 19 -19.30 -8.48 1.24
C TYR A 19 -19.86 -9.74 0.58
N HIS A 20 -20.66 -9.54 -0.45
CA HIS A 20 -21.06 -10.57 -1.39
C HIS A 20 -20.30 -10.34 -2.70
N VAL A 21 -19.60 -11.36 -3.19
CA VAL A 21 -18.81 -11.30 -4.42
C VAL A 21 -19.35 -12.29 -5.41
N GLU A 22 -19.75 -11.80 -6.57
CA GLU A 22 -20.25 -12.61 -7.69
C GLU A 22 -19.25 -12.52 -8.85
N ALA A 23 -18.87 -13.67 -9.37
CA ALA A 23 -17.93 -13.75 -10.49
C ALA A 23 -18.57 -13.22 -11.80
N PRO A 24 -17.77 -12.63 -12.73
CA PRO A 24 -16.34 -12.44 -12.64
C PRO A 24 -15.95 -11.20 -11.82
N ALA A 25 -15.05 -11.35 -10.87
CA ALA A 25 -14.64 -10.25 -9.99
C ALA A 25 -13.22 -10.44 -9.44
N VAL A 26 -12.59 -9.35 -9.03
CA VAL A 26 -11.36 -9.35 -8.24
C VAL A 26 -11.64 -8.75 -6.87
N LEU A 27 -11.17 -9.42 -5.83
CA LEU A 27 -11.14 -8.94 -4.47
C LEU A 27 -9.70 -8.65 -4.07
N LEU A 28 -9.44 -7.44 -3.57
CA LEU A 28 -8.15 -7.05 -3.04
C LEU A 28 -8.24 -6.87 -1.51
N VAL A 29 -7.42 -7.60 -0.78
CA VAL A 29 -7.30 -7.49 0.67
C VAL A 29 -5.90 -6.99 0.99
N LEU A 30 -5.82 -5.82 1.62
CA LEU A 30 -4.55 -5.20 2.00
C LEU A 30 -3.96 -5.85 3.27
N ASN A 31 -2.69 -5.55 3.52
CA ASN A 31 -1.97 -6.06 4.70
C ASN A 31 -2.70 -5.74 6.02
N ASP A 32 -2.91 -5.50 6.85
CA ASP A 32 -3.59 -5.06 8.08
C ASP A 32 -5.13 -5.23 8.08
N GLN A 33 -5.70 -5.84 7.03
CA GLN A 33 -7.12 -6.19 7.01
C GLN A 33 -7.34 -7.64 7.45
N ILE A 34 -8.42 -7.86 8.20
CA ILE A 34 -8.85 -9.20 8.62
C ILE A 34 -9.83 -9.73 7.57
N TYR A 35 -9.42 -10.75 6.85
CA TYR A 35 -10.25 -11.48 5.90
C TYR A 35 -10.87 -12.72 6.55
N GLN A 36 -12.17 -12.89 6.41
CA GLN A 36 -12.90 -14.03 6.93
C GLN A 36 -13.87 -14.56 5.87
N PRO A 37 -13.64 -15.76 5.32
CA PRO A 37 -14.62 -16.40 4.44
C PRO A 37 -15.82 -16.86 5.27
N MET A 38 -17.04 -16.68 4.71
CA MET A 38 -18.30 -17.04 5.39
C MET A 38 -19.02 -18.17 4.66
N GLY A 39 -19.04 -18.15 3.32
CA GLY A 39 -19.69 -19.14 2.51
C GLY A 39 -19.38 -18.97 1.03
N HIS A 40 -19.76 -19.94 0.22
CA HIS A 40 -19.60 -19.88 -1.24
C HIS A 40 -20.59 -20.79 -1.95
N SER A 41 -20.85 -20.52 -3.24
CA SER A 41 -21.61 -21.39 -4.09
C SER A 41 -20.84 -22.70 -4.41
N GLU A 42 -21.55 -23.77 -4.75
CA GLU A 42 -20.95 -25.08 -5.07
C GLU A 42 -20.04 -25.05 -6.31
N ASP A 43 -20.32 -24.14 -7.22
CA ASP A 43 -19.58 -23.98 -8.48
C ASP A 43 -18.44 -22.96 -8.38
N LEU A 44 -18.09 -22.51 -7.18
CA LEU A 44 -17.04 -21.51 -6.99
C LEU A 44 -15.72 -21.95 -7.61
N ARG A 45 -15.18 -21.10 -8.49
CA ARG A 45 -13.81 -21.19 -9.01
C ARG A 45 -13.10 -19.86 -8.78
N SER A 46 -11.97 -19.94 -8.11
CA SER A 46 -11.17 -18.73 -7.81
C SER A 46 -9.67 -19.03 -7.87
N LYS A 47 -8.89 -17.98 -8.15
CA LYS A 47 -7.44 -17.98 -8.09
C LYS A 47 -7.00 -17.02 -7.00
N VAL A 48 -6.05 -17.44 -6.16
CA VAL A 48 -5.60 -16.65 -5.02
C VAL A 48 -4.12 -16.34 -5.16
N ILE A 49 -3.77 -15.06 -5.01
CA ILE A 49 -2.39 -14.56 -4.93
C ILE A 49 -2.16 -14.09 -3.49
N VAL A 50 -1.25 -14.77 -2.78
CA VAL A 50 -0.83 -14.37 -1.44
C VAL A 50 0.60 -13.84 -1.51
N MET A 51 0.83 -12.68 -0.93
CA MET A 51 2.15 -12.04 -0.86
C MET A 51 2.55 -11.87 0.60
N SER A 52 3.83 -12.10 0.91
CA SER A 52 4.36 -11.79 2.23
C SER A 52 4.29 -10.28 2.50
N ARG A 53 4.23 -9.90 3.77
CA ARG A 53 4.25 -8.48 4.17
C ARG A 53 5.51 -7.78 3.65
N SER A 54 6.69 -8.41 3.79
CA SER A 54 7.96 -7.86 3.33
C SER A 54 7.98 -7.63 1.82
N PHE A 55 7.41 -8.54 1.02
CA PHE A 55 7.29 -8.36 -0.43
C PHE A 55 6.34 -7.19 -0.76
N SER A 56 5.16 -7.15 -0.14
CA SER A 56 4.19 -6.08 -0.31
C SER A 56 4.77 -4.71 0.07
N ASP A 57 5.45 -4.62 1.22
CA ASP A 57 6.07 -3.37 1.67
C ASP A 57 7.18 -2.92 0.70
N SER A 58 7.95 -3.87 0.13
CA SER A 58 9.01 -3.55 -0.84
C SER A 58 8.50 -2.99 -2.17
N MET A 59 7.26 -3.29 -2.54
CA MET A 59 6.65 -2.73 -3.76
C MET A 59 6.32 -1.24 -3.60
N PHE A 60 6.04 -0.80 -2.37
CA PHE A 60 5.48 0.52 -2.10
C PHE A 60 6.49 1.54 -1.57
N VAL A 61 7.77 1.16 -1.47
CA VAL A 61 8.83 1.99 -0.88
C VAL A 61 9.05 3.32 -1.62
N ASN A 62 8.72 3.41 -2.92
CA ASN A 62 8.95 4.61 -3.73
C ASN A 62 7.70 5.13 -4.47
N SER A 63 6.51 4.71 -4.06
CA SER A 63 5.31 4.94 -4.88
C SER A 63 4.28 5.75 -4.12
N GLY A 64 4.51 7.06 -4.00
CA GLY A 64 3.49 8.01 -3.51
C GLY A 64 2.18 7.93 -4.28
N GLU A 65 2.26 7.57 -5.56
CA GLU A 65 1.11 7.35 -6.44
C GLU A 65 0.17 6.20 -6.01
N ILE A 66 0.61 5.30 -5.13
CA ILE A 66 -0.18 4.13 -4.70
C ILE A 66 -1.10 4.42 -3.52
N LEU A 67 -0.90 5.51 -2.81
CA LEU A 67 -1.77 5.88 -1.69
C LEU A 67 -3.23 6.12 -2.09
N PRO A 68 -3.53 6.82 -3.20
CA PRO A 68 -4.90 6.94 -3.69
C PRO A 68 -5.52 5.58 -4.02
N LEU A 69 -4.73 4.66 -4.58
CA LEU A 69 -5.17 3.31 -4.90
C LEU A 69 -5.47 2.48 -3.64
N LYS A 70 -4.61 2.54 -2.62
CA LYS A 70 -4.89 1.91 -1.31
C LYS A 70 -6.20 2.40 -0.72
N SER A 71 -6.45 3.70 -0.77
CA SER A 71 -7.69 4.31 -0.30
C SER A 71 -8.91 3.81 -1.09
N SER A 72 -8.80 3.72 -2.40
CA SER A 72 -9.85 3.17 -3.27
C SER A 72 -10.16 1.72 -2.94
N ILE A 73 -9.13 0.89 -2.73
CA ILE A 73 -9.29 -0.52 -2.34
C ILE A 73 -9.94 -0.64 -0.95
N LEU A 74 -9.56 0.21 0.01
CA LEU A 74 -10.16 0.20 1.35
C LEU A 74 -11.65 0.53 1.32
N LYS A 75 -12.07 1.45 0.46
CA LYS A 75 -13.48 1.82 0.30
C LYS A 75 -14.27 0.74 -0.42
N ASN A 76 -13.70 0.18 -1.47
CA ASN A 76 -14.37 -0.80 -2.31
C ASN A 76 -13.39 -1.90 -2.76
N PRO A 77 -13.20 -2.94 -1.94
CA PRO A 77 -12.20 -3.98 -2.20
C PRO A 77 -12.60 -4.94 -3.34
N VAL A 78 -13.88 -4.94 -3.73
CA VAL A 78 -14.41 -5.79 -4.81
C VAL A 78 -14.52 -4.99 -6.09
N MET A 79 -13.98 -5.54 -7.18
CA MET A 79 -14.14 -5.00 -8.52
C MET A 79 -14.77 -6.05 -9.43
N LYS A 80 -15.86 -5.70 -10.11
CA LYS A 80 -16.39 -6.49 -11.21
C LYS A 80 -15.45 -6.38 -12.42
N ILE A 81 -15.28 -7.49 -13.13
CA ILE A 81 -14.44 -7.56 -14.33
C ILE A 81 -15.37 -7.76 -15.52
N ASP A 82 -15.20 -6.98 -16.58
CA ASP A 82 -15.86 -7.28 -17.85
C ASP A 82 -15.20 -8.48 -18.51
N ASN A 83 -16.01 -9.43 -18.96
CA ASN A 83 -15.56 -10.74 -19.46
C ASN A 83 -14.74 -10.69 -20.76
N GLU A 84 -14.72 -9.55 -21.47
CA GLU A 84 -14.09 -9.48 -22.80
C GLU A 84 -12.56 -9.53 -22.76
N GLU A 85 -11.95 -9.08 -21.65
CA GLU A 85 -10.51 -9.17 -21.47
C GLU A 85 -10.16 -9.77 -20.11
N ASN A 86 -9.83 -11.05 -20.07
CA ASN A 86 -9.40 -11.74 -18.84
C ASN A 86 -7.98 -11.29 -18.39
N VAL A 87 -7.79 -9.98 -18.27
CA VAL A 87 -6.49 -9.36 -17.93
C VAL A 87 -5.93 -9.92 -16.64
N PHE A 88 -6.76 -10.06 -15.61
CA PHE A 88 -6.31 -10.57 -14.29
C PHE A 88 -5.96 -12.06 -14.34
N GLY A 89 -6.65 -12.85 -15.16
CA GLY A 89 -6.30 -14.23 -15.40
C GLY A 89 -4.93 -14.37 -16.07
N HIS A 90 -4.63 -13.52 -17.05
CA HIS A 90 -3.31 -13.46 -17.69
C HIS A 90 -2.21 -13.04 -16.72
N PHE A 91 -2.44 -12.04 -15.87
CA PHE A 91 -1.51 -11.65 -14.81
C PHE A 91 -1.22 -12.81 -13.84
N PHE A 92 -2.27 -13.52 -13.42
CA PHE A 92 -2.10 -14.69 -12.56
C PHE A 92 -1.20 -15.74 -13.22
N GLN A 93 -1.43 -16.04 -14.49
CA GLN A 93 -0.66 -17.03 -15.23
C GLN A 93 0.80 -16.62 -15.40
N LEU A 94 1.07 -15.33 -15.68
CA LEU A 94 2.43 -14.81 -15.74
C LEU A 94 3.14 -14.89 -14.39
N LEU A 95 2.47 -14.54 -13.28
CA LEU A 95 3.04 -14.68 -11.93
C LEU A 95 3.32 -16.15 -11.59
N GLN A 96 2.43 -17.07 -11.97
CA GLN A 96 2.60 -18.51 -11.77
C GLN A 96 3.83 -19.02 -12.56
N ASN A 97 4.01 -18.58 -13.80
CA ASN A 97 5.16 -18.94 -14.62
C ASN A 97 6.48 -18.40 -14.02
N ILE A 98 6.48 -17.16 -13.53
CA ILE A 98 7.63 -16.59 -12.82
C ILE A 98 7.92 -17.41 -11.56
N ALA A 99 6.89 -17.74 -10.76
CA ALA A 99 7.04 -18.53 -9.54
C ALA A 99 7.59 -19.93 -9.80
N ALA A 100 7.15 -20.58 -10.87
CA ALA A 100 7.59 -21.92 -11.27
C ALA A 100 8.95 -21.97 -11.97
N SER A 101 9.49 -20.83 -12.40
CA SER A 101 10.77 -20.78 -13.11
C SER A 101 11.91 -21.37 -12.27
N PRO A 102 12.76 -22.23 -12.80
CA PRO A 102 13.94 -22.74 -12.12
C PRO A 102 15.05 -21.68 -11.99
N ARG A 103 14.99 -20.62 -12.80
CA ARG A 103 15.95 -19.51 -12.73
C ARG A 103 15.60 -18.60 -11.57
N GLN A 104 16.51 -18.45 -10.62
CA GLN A 104 16.32 -17.63 -9.41
C GLN A 104 16.63 -16.14 -9.67
N GLU A 105 17.48 -15.86 -10.65
CA GLU A 105 17.91 -14.53 -10.98
C GLU A 105 16.73 -13.66 -11.45
N PHE A 106 16.59 -12.47 -10.87
CA PHE A 106 15.51 -11.50 -11.14
C PHE A 106 14.06 -12.00 -10.93
N LYS A 107 13.85 -13.16 -10.29
CA LYS A 107 12.53 -13.72 -10.05
C LYS A 107 11.67 -12.80 -9.17
N ILE A 108 12.25 -12.30 -8.09
CA ILE A 108 11.57 -11.40 -7.15
C ILE A 108 11.27 -10.05 -7.81
N GLU A 109 12.23 -9.50 -8.55
CA GLU A 109 12.10 -8.24 -9.28
C GLU A 109 11.02 -8.33 -10.36
N SER A 110 11.02 -9.41 -11.14
CA SER A 110 9.99 -9.65 -12.17
C SER A 110 8.59 -9.77 -11.57
N ALA A 111 8.44 -10.53 -10.48
CA ALA A 111 7.17 -10.64 -9.77
C ALA A 111 6.72 -9.28 -9.21
N ARG A 112 7.65 -8.48 -8.68
CA ARG A 112 7.39 -7.14 -8.14
C ARG A 112 6.85 -6.20 -9.22
N HIS A 113 7.55 -6.08 -10.34
CA HIS A 113 7.14 -5.19 -11.43
C HIS A 113 5.84 -5.63 -12.09
N LEU A 114 5.63 -6.93 -12.26
CA LEU A 114 4.37 -7.44 -12.77
C LEU A 114 3.21 -7.14 -11.81
N THR A 115 3.41 -7.33 -10.50
CA THR A 115 2.39 -7.01 -9.50
C THR A 115 2.08 -5.52 -9.46
N LEU A 116 3.09 -4.65 -9.54
CA LEU A 116 2.90 -3.20 -9.64
C LEU A 116 2.11 -2.82 -10.90
N SER A 117 2.45 -3.41 -12.06
CA SER A 117 1.71 -3.19 -13.30
C SER A 117 0.23 -3.59 -13.16
N MET A 118 -0.07 -4.68 -12.46
CA MET A 118 -1.46 -5.07 -12.17
C MET A 118 -2.18 -4.03 -11.30
N PHE A 119 -1.51 -3.48 -10.29
CA PHE A 119 -2.10 -2.42 -9.44
C PHE A 119 -2.39 -1.14 -10.23
N TYR A 120 -1.49 -0.72 -11.10
CA TYR A 120 -1.72 0.45 -11.97
C TYR A 120 -2.82 0.18 -12.99
N GLY A 121 -2.85 -1.01 -13.61
CA GLY A 121 -3.91 -1.42 -14.52
C GLY A 121 -5.27 -1.47 -13.83
N TYR A 122 -5.34 -1.98 -12.59
CA TYR A 122 -6.55 -1.91 -11.76
C TYR A 122 -7.04 -0.48 -11.56
N SER A 123 -6.13 0.45 -11.29
CA SER A 123 -6.45 1.88 -11.15
C SER A 123 -7.06 2.44 -12.43
N HIS A 124 -6.49 2.09 -13.58
CA HIS A 124 -6.94 2.56 -14.88
C HIS A 124 -8.34 2.05 -15.26
N LEU A 125 -8.63 0.77 -14.99
CA LEU A 125 -9.92 0.15 -15.27
C LEU A 125 -11.06 0.67 -14.36
N LYS A 126 -10.74 1.12 -13.15
CA LYS A 126 -11.71 1.74 -12.24
C LYS A 126 -12.02 3.21 -12.56
N HIS A 127 -11.17 3.84 -13.31
CA HIS A 127 -11.33 5.24 -13.69
C HIS A 127 -12.18 5.37 -14.97
N ASP A 128 -13.47 5.14 -14.84
CA ASP A 128 -14.40 5.88 -15.69
C ASP A 128 -14.24 7.35 -15.28
N VAL A 129 -13.56 8.10 -16.18
CA VAL A 129 -13.00 9.45 -15.92
C VAL A 129 -14.08 10.46 -15.49
N ASN A 130 -15.36 10.10 -15.55
CA ASN A 130 -16.49 10.95 -15.23
C ASN A 130 -17.01 10.81 -13.78
N GLU A 131 -16.73 9.72 -13.06
CA GLU A 131 -17.14 9.61 -11.64
C GLU A 131 -16.17 10.31 -10.67
N ILE A 132 -14.93 10.55 -11.08
CA ILE A 132 -13.92 11.22 -10.23
C ILE A 132 -14.25 12.70 -10.00
N LYS A 133 -15.02 13.32 -10.88
CA LYS A 133 -15.35 14.75 -10.74
C LYS A 133 -16.53 15.05 -9.80
N SER A 134 -17.30 14.06 -9.38
CA SER A 134 -18.54 14.32 -8.63
C SER A 134 -18.55 13.92 -7.16
N ALA A 135 -17.49 13.30 -6.62
CA ALA A 135 -17.48 12.82 -5.25
C ALA A 135 -16.11 12.84 -4.54
N ASN A 136 -15.24 13.81 -4.85
CA ASN A 136 -14.11 14.04 -3.94
C ASN A 136 -14.68 14.61 -2.64
N SER A 137 -14.85 13.76 -1.63
CA SER A 137 -15.24 14.25 -0.31
C SER A 137 -14.12 15.19 0.17
N ARG A 138 -14.46 16.24 0.90
CA ARG A 138 -13.48 17.17 1.50
C ARG A 138 -12.39 16.41 2.28
N GLN A 139 -12.72 15.26 2.83
CA GLN A 139 -11.77 14.38 3.52
C GLN A 139 -10.75 13.77 2.57
N GLU A 140 -11.15 13.39 1.38
CA GLU A 140 -10.25 12.86 0.34
C GLU A 140 -9.27 13.91 -0.17
N GLU A 141 -9.75 15.13 -0.41
CA GLU A 141 -8.89 16.26 -0.77
C GLU A 141 -7.83 16.53 0.31
N ILE A 142 -8.24 16.57 1.59
CA ILE A 142 -7.35 16.75 2.72
C ILE A 142 -6.32 15.59 2.79
N PHE A 143 -6.76 14.37 2.60
CA PHE A 143 -5.88 13.19 2.61
C PHE A 143 -4.85 13.25 1.48
N ASN A 144 -5.27 13.57 0.26
CA ASN A 144 -4.38 13.69 -0.90
C ASN A 144 -3.36 14.82 -0.72
N GLN A 145 -3.79 16.00 -0.26
CA GLN A 145 -2.89 17.11 0.04
C GLN A 145 -1.87 16.76 1.13
N PHE A 146 -2.31 16.05 2.18
CA PHE A 146 -1.41 15.57 3.24
C PHE A 146 -0.35 14.63 2.70
N THR A 147 -0.72 13.67 1.85
CA THR A 147 0.22 12.71 1.28
C THR A 147 1.21 13.35 0.31
N GLU A 148 0.78 14.33 -0.50
CA GLU A 148 1.68 15.13 -1.35
C GLU A 148 2.71 15.92 -0.50
N LEU A 149 2.26 16.51 0.59
CA LEU A 149 3.17 17.22 1.51
C LEU A 149 4.15 16.27 2.20
N LEU A 150 3.70 15.05 2.56
CA LEU A 150 4.58 14.02 3.10
C LEU A 150 5.69 13.65 2.12
N GLU A 151 5.36 13.41 0.85
CA GLU A 151 6.35 13.11 -0.19
C GLU A 151 7.45 14.17 -0.27
N ARG A 152 7.06 15.42 -0.19
CA ARG A 152 7.98 16.56 -0.32
C ARG A 152 8.79 16.85 0.93
N HIS A 153 8.25 16.54 2.12
CA HIS A 153 8.79 17.08 3.38
C HIS A 153 9.19 16.04 4.42
N HIS A 154 8.85 14.76 4.28
CA HIS A 154 9.09 13.72 5.30
C HIS A 154 10.55 13.58 5.74
N LYS A 155 11.52 13.93 4.88
CA LYS A 155 12.95 13.91 5.24
C LYS A 155 13.30 14.90 6.33
N LYS A 156 12.60 16.03 6.37
CA LYS A 156 12.90 17.16 7.29
C LYS A 156 11.86 17.31 8.39
N GLU A 157 10.60 17.05 8.08
CA GLU A 157 9.46 17.39 8.92
C GLU A 157 8.73 16.14 9.43
N ARG A 158 8.53 16.07 10.75
CA ARG A 158 7.88 14.93 11.42
C ARG A 158 6.68 15.32 12.28
N GLU A 159 6.47 16.63 12.46
CA GLU A 159 5.41 17.17 13.28
C GLU A 159 4.11 17.32 12.47
N ILE A 160 3.01 16.79 12.99
CA ILE A 160 1.69 16.95 12.34
C ILE A 160 1.34 18.43 12.16
N ALA A 161 1.78 19.28 13.10
CA ALA A 161 1.54 20.71 13.06
C ALA A 161 2.06 21.34 11.76
N PHE A 162 3.26 20.97 11.30
CA PHE A 162 3.82 21.46 10.04
C PHE A 162 2.88 21.22 8.86
N TYR A 163 2.38 19.99 8.72
CA TYR A 163 1.48 19.61 7.62
C TYR A 163 0.14 20.33 7.73
N ALA A 164 -0.40 20.42 8.93
CA ALA A 164 -1.65 21.11 9.19
C ALA A 164 -1.56 22.60 8.86
N ASP A 165 -0.46 23.26 9.23
CA ASP A 165 -0.20 24.67 8.92
C ASP A 165 -0.10 24.90 7.41
N LYS A 166 0.58 24.02 6.67
CA LYS A 166 0.65 24.08 5.21
C LYS A 166 -0.70 23.92 4.53
N MET A 167 -1.63 23.25 5.17
CA MET A 167 -2.98 23.00 4.68
C MET A 167 -4.01 24.00 5.24
N PHE A 168 -3.59 24.96 6.05
CA PHE A 168 -4.46 25.95 6.70
C PHE A 168 -5.59 25.33 7.52
N ILE A 169 -5.31 24.20 8.21
CA ILE A 169 -6.23 23.51 9.11
C ILE A 169 -5.55 23.22 10.45
N THR A 170 -6.35 22.86 11.46
CA THR A 170 -5.78 22.52 12.76
C THR A 170 -5.17 21.11 12.78
N PRO A 171 -4.09 20.85 13.56
CA PRO A 171 -3.52 19.51 13.71
C PRO A 171 -4.53 18.46 14.17
N LYS A 172 -5.47 18.86 15.03
CA LYS A 172 -6.56 18.00 15.50
C LYS A 172 -7.48 17.60 14.36
N HIS A 173 -7.87 18.56 13.51
CA HIS A 173 -8.73 18.30 12.36
C HIS A 173 -8.04 17.40 11.34
N LEU A 174 -6.76 17.68 11.01
CA LEU A 174 -5.96 16.84 10.14
C LEU A 174 -5.88 15.40 10.66
N SER A 175 -5.53 15.23 11.95
CA SER A 175 -5.43 13.91 12.57
C SER A 175 -6.73 13.12 12.52
N GLN A 176 -7.87 13.79 12.76
CA GLN A 176 -9.18 13.17 12.70
C GLN A 176 -9.53 12.74 11.30
N VAL A 177 -9.39 13.64 10.31
CA VAL A 177 -9.69 13.33 8.90
C VAL A 177 -8.85 12.17 8.40
N ILE A 178 -7.53 12.17 8.64
CA ILE A 178 -6.65 11.09 8.21
C ILE A 178 -7.06 9.77 8.85
N LYS A 179 -7.38 9.77 10.14
CA LYS A 179 -7.80 8.56 10.85
C LYS A 179 -9.13 8.03 10.33
N ASP A 180 -10.12 8.89 10.12
CA ASP A 180 -11.46 8.50 9.64
C ASP A 180 -11.42 7.99 8.20
N TYR A 181 -10.56 8.61 7.37
CA TYR A 181 -10.43 8.24 5.96
C TYR A 181 -9.63 6.95 5.73
N SER A 182 -8.51 6.77 6.46
CA SER A 182 -7.53 5.71 6.21
C SER A 182 -7.45 4.61 7.28
N ASN A 183 -8.18 4.75 8.39
CA ASN A 183 -8.06 3.93 9.61
C ASN A 183 -6.64 3.95 10.24
N LYS A 184 -5.75 4.84 9.80
CA LYS A 184 -4.40 5.04 10.36
C LYS A 184 -4.25 6.46 10.90
N THR A 185 -3.40 6.63 11.89
CA THR A 185 -3.06 7.97 12.40
C THR A 185 -2.15 8.71 11.42
N ALA A 186 -2.25 10.05 11.36
CA ALA A 186 -1.34 10.87 10.57
C ALA A 186 0.13 10.65 10.97
N LEU A 187 0.40 10.43 12.25
CA LEU A 187 1.76 10.10 12.73
C LEU A 187 2.27 8.78 12.15
N ALA A 188 1.42 7.75 12.04
CA ALA A 188 1.80 6.48 11.44
C ALA A 188 2.19 6.64 9.96
N PHE A 189 1.50 7.51 9.21
CA PHE A 189 1.91 7.85 7.85
C PHE A 189 3.26 8.53 7.79
N ILE A 190 3.50 9.54 8.65
CA ILE A 190 4.79 10.22 8.73
C ILE A 190 5.90 9.20 9.03
N GLU A 191 5.69 8.31 9.99
CA GLU A 191 6.64 7.25 10.35
C GLU A 191 6.90 6.30 9.18
N GLU A 192 5.86 5.88 8.46
CA GLU A 192 6.01 4.99 7.30
C GLU A 192 6.89 5.62 6.21
N TYR A 193 6.67 6.89 5.88
CA TYR A 193 7.48 7.61 4.88
C TYR A 193 8.94 7.75 5.30
N VAL A 194 9.19 8.20 6.52
CA VAL A 194 10.55 8.35 7.06
C VAL A 194 11.29 7.01 7.10
N ILE A 195 10.61 5.95 7.53
CA ILE A 195 11.22 4.62 7.60
C ILE A 195 11.42 4.02 6.23
N ALA A 196 10.52 4.24 5.27
CA ALA A 196 10.70 3.79 3.89
C ALA A 196 11.95 4.41 3.26
N GLU A 197 12.13 5.72 3.42
CA GLU A 197 13.33 6.43 2.95
C GLU A 197 14.59 5.93 3.65
N ALA A 198 14.55 5.77 4.98
CA ALA A 198 15.68 5.23 5.73
C ALA A 198 16.07 3.82 5.26
N LYS A 199 15.11 2.93 5.03
CA LYS A 199 15.34 1.58 4.50
C LYS A 199 15.97 1.64 3.11
N SER A 200 15.46 2.49 2.24
CA SER A 200 16.02 2.71 0.90
C SER A 200 17.48 3.13 0.98
N MET A 201 17.81 4.16 1.78
CA MET A 201 19.19 4.61 1.96
C MET A 201 20.11 3.53 2.55
N LEU A 202 19.61 2.76 3.53
CA LEU A 202 20.38 1.68 4.15
C LEU A 202 20.77 0.57 3.17
N LEU A 203 19.90 0.25 2.21
CA LEU A 203 20.10 -0.86 1.26
C LEU A 203 20.73 -0.42 -0.05
N SER A 204 20.44 0.79 -0.53
CA SER A 204 20.85 1.25 -1.87
C SER A 204 22.07 2.18 -1.88
N THR A 205 22.58 2.60 -0.72
CA THR A 205 23.72 3.53 -0.64
C THR A 205 24.84 3.01 0.25
N THR A 206 26.02 3.60 0.09
CA THR A 206 27.21 3.38 0.95
C THR A 206 27.30 4.37 2.11
N LEU A 207 26.27 5.22 2.30
CA LEU A 207 26.24 6.22 3.36
C LEU A 207 26.37 5.56 4.74
N SER A 208 27.15 6.14 5.63
CA SER A 208 27.22 5.71 7.04
C SER A 208 25.86 5.94 7.74
N ILE A 209 25.64 5.26 8.86
CA ILE A 209 24.42 5.45 9.66
C ILE A 209 24.29 6.91 10.14
N GLN A 210 25.43 7.55 10.44
CA GLN A 210 25.48 8.97 10.78
C GLN A 210 25.01 9.84 9.61
N GLN A 211 25.54 9.63 8.42
CA GLN A 211 25.16 10.39 7.23
C GLN A 211 23.66 10.22 6.89
N ILE A 212 23.11 9.00 7.02
CA ILE A 212 21.66 8.78 6.84
C ILE A 212 20.85 9.54 7.91
N SER A 213 21.32 9.54 9.15
CA SER A 213 20.70 10.33 10.23
C SER A 213 20.67 11.82 9.90
N ASP A 214 21.76 12.34 9.35
CA ASP A 214 21.90 13.77 8.98
C ASP A 214 21.03 14.10 7.76
N GLU A 215 21.02 13.27 6.72
CA GLU A 215 20.15 13.40 5.53
C GLU A 215 18.66 13.39 5.88
N LEU A 216 18.29 12.58 6.86
CA LEU A 216 16.93 12.52 7.39
C LEU A 216 16.69 13.56 8.50
N THR A 217 17.62 14.48 8.72
CA THR A 217 17.48 15.58 9.68
C THR A 217 17.13 15.12 11.10
N PHE A 218 17.75 14.04 11.58
CA PHE A 218 17.65 13.65 12.98
C PHE A 218 18.69 14.40 13.82
N PRO A 219 18.37 14.75 15.07
CA PRO A 219 19.31 15.47 15.96
C PRO A 219 20.63 14.72 16.22
N SER A 220 20.63 13.39 16.11
CA SER A 220 21.81 12.54 16.22
C SER A 220 21.55 11.14 15.70
N GLN A 221 22.63 10.41 15.38
CA GLN A 221 22.59 9.00 15.02
C GLN A 221 21.89 8.15 16.11
N SER A 222 22.05 8.48 17.38
CA SER A 222 21.42 7.76 18.48
C SER A 222 19.90 7.91 18.47
N VAL A 223 19.39 9.13 18.20
CA VAL A 223 17.95 9.39 18.07
C VAL A 223 17.38 8.66 16.86
N PHE A 224 18.06 8.73 15.72
CA PHE A 224 17.69 7.98 14.52
C PHE A 224 17.65 6.47 14.79
N GLY A 225 18.68 5.92 15.43
CA GLY A 225 18.76 4.49 15.74
C GLY A 225 17.62 4.00 16.63
N LYS A 226 17.27 4.77 17.67
CA LYS A 226 16.11 4.48 18.54
C LYS A 226 14.78 4.56 17.78
N TYR A 227 14.60 5.61 16.99
CA TYR A 227 13.41 5.81 16.17
C TYR A 227 13.22 4.63 15.18
N PHE A 228 14.26 4.30 14.42
CA PHE A 228 14.24 3.23 13.43
C PHE A 228 13.94 1.87 14.11
N LYS A 229 14.64 1.55 15.23
CA LYS A 229 14.44 0.29 15.95
C LYS A 229 13.02 0.19 16.54
N ARG A 230 12.47 1.28 17.06
CA ARG A 230 11.10 1.31 17.59
C ARG A 230 10.07 0.93 16.52
N VAL A 231 10.23 1.42 15.29
CA VAL A 231 9.26 1.20 14.21
C VAL A 231 9.50 -0.12 13.47
N THR A 232 10.76 -0.55 13.29
CA THR A 232 11.10 -1.72 12.46
C THR A 232 11.42 -2.98 13.26
N GLY A 233 11.63 -2.85 14.58
CA GLY A 233 12.10 -3.93 15.45
C GLY A 233 13.61 -4.20 15.38
N LYS A 234 14.32 -3.69 14.36
CA LYS A 234 15.77 -3.88 14.16
C LYS A 234 16.51 -2.53 14.22
N SER A 235 17.77 -2.54 14.65
CA SER A 235 18.61 -1.35 14.51
C SER A 235 18.95 -1.11 13.03
N PRO A 236 19.32 0.14 12.64
CA PRO A 236 19.76 0.42 11.26
C PRO A 236 20.93 -0.47 10.79
N THR A 237 21.87 -0.76 11.69
CA THR A 237 23.02 -1.62 11.39
C THR A 237 22.62 -3.08 11.15
N GLU A 238 21.72 -3.62 11.98
CA GLU A 238 21.16 -4.97 11.79
C GLU A 238 20.36 -5.05 10.49
N TYR A 239 19.58 -4.01 10.17
CA TYR A 239 18.79 -3.95 8.96
C TYR A 239 19.65 -3.93 7.70
N ARG A 240 20.75 -3.17 7.70
CA ARG A 240 21.71 -3.11 6.56
C ARG A 240 22.38 -4.45 6.26
N ARG A 241 22.54 -5.31 7.27
CA ARG A 241 23.20 -6.62 7.14
C ARG A 241 22.24 -7.76 6.81
N SER A 242 20.93 -7.51 6.87
CA SER A 242 19.90 -8.53 6.60
C SER A 242 19.51 -8.58 5.13
#